data_91d76b9d37311801e38b3fdcf848fa15
#
_entry.id   91d76b9d37311801e38b3fdcf848fa15
#
_cell.length_a   1.000
_cell.length_b   1.000
_cell.length_c   1.000
_cell.angle_alpha   90.00
_cell.angle_beta   90.00
_cell.angle_gamma   90.00
#
_symmetry.space_group_name_H-M   'P 1'
#
loop_
_entity.id
_entity.type
_entity.pdbx_description
1 polymer ?
#
loop_
_entity_poly.entity_id
_entity_poly.type
_entity_poly.pdbx_seq_one_letter_code
_entity_poly.pdbx_strand_id
1 'polypeptide(L)'
;MDFGAGSLKVAEFEITEAGGLCLKTFAIKPLGAEGSADATREAAITKALREALAEKNIKSKNVNVCAAGYHVFSKFVKLPPVDATKVTQIIQYEAQQNVPFPLAEVVWDYQITGSAPGGELEVLLVAIKTDVVEGLFRATEEFKLRLNLCDASPAALCNAFRYNYGELEDCTMLLDIGAKTSNLLFFEKGKVFSRSINLGANAITQDFANEAKLKFDDAEKIKIAEGFVSLGGAYEEPENAHQAAISKIARQFMTRLHIQVN
;
A
#
# COMPACT_ATOMS: atom_id res chain seq x y z
N MET A 1 -3.31 -9.51 7.00
CA MET A 1 -4.44 -8.87 6.28
C MET A 1 -3.98 -7.58 5.65
N ASP A 2 -4.35 -7.33 4.40
CA ASP A 2 -4.08 -6.06 3.71
C ASP A 2 -5.42 -5.35 3.47
N PHE A 3 -5.55 -4.17 4.07
CA PHE A 3 -6.74 -3.32 3.95
C PHE A 3 -6.56 -2.31 2.82
N GLY A 4 -6.35 -2.80 1.60
CA GLY A 4 -6.18 -1.97 0.41
C GLY A 4 -7.38 -1.08 0.09
N ALA A 5 -7.23 -0.11 -0.83
CA ALA A 5 -8.33 0.75 -1.26
C ALA A 5 -9.31 0.01 -2.20
N GLY A 6 -8.81 -0.84 -3.07
CA GLY A 6 -9.64 -1.57 -4.05
C GLY A 6 -10.06 -2.96 -3.60
N SER A 7 -9.34 -3.57 -2.66
CA SER A 7 -9.64 -4.92 -2.18
C SER A 7 -9.12 -5.15 -0.77
N LEU A 8 -9.84 -5.97 -0.01
CA LEU A 8 -9.36 -6.62 1.20
C LEU A 8 -8.68 -7.92 0.82
N LYS A 9 -7.46 -8.14 1.32
CA LYS A 9 -6.74 -9.41 1.16
C LYS A 9 -6.50 -10.03 2.53
N VAL A 10 -6.81 -11.30 2.66
CA VAL A 10 -6.60 -12.09 3.89
C VAL A 10 -5.82 -13.33 3.53
N ALA A 11 -4.77 -13.64 4.28
CA ALA A 11 -3.99 -14.86 4.11
C ALA A 11 -3.68 -15.47 5.47
N GLU A 12 -3.78 -16.79 5.57
CA GLU A 12 -3.39 -17.56 6.73
C GLU A 12 -2.12 -18.35 6.40
N PHE A 13 -1.13 -18.22 7.26
CA PHE A 13 0.15 -18.89 7.14
C PHE A 13 0.39 -19.81 8.34
N GLU A 14 1.13 -20.87 8.11
CA GLU A 14 1.70 -21.72 9.11
C GLU A 14 3.22 -21.52 9.13
N ILE A 15 3.80 -21.46 10.32
CA ILE A 15 5.24 -21.42 10.48
C ILE A 15 5.75 -22.86 10.40
N THR A 16 6.63 -23.14 9.45
CA THR A 16 7.25 -24.46 9.29
C THR A 16 8.29 -24.70 10.40
N GLU A 17 8.69 -25.96 10.61
CA GLU A 17 9.74 -26.31 11.58
C GLU A 17 11.08 -25.61 11.29
N ALA A 18 11.36 -25.29 10.02
CA ALA A 18 12.52 -24.52 9.59
C ALA A 18 12.37 -23.00 9.76
N GLY A 19 11.25 -22.50 10.31
CA GLY A 19 10.97 -21.07 10.50
C GLY A 19 10.44 -20.35 9.25
N GLY A 20 10.21 -21.05 8.15
CA GLY A 20 9.62 -20.48 6.94
C GLY A 20 8.10 -20.32 7.06
N LEU A 21 7.51 -19.53 6.14
CA LEU A 21 6.06 -19.34 6.04
C LEU A 21 5.47 -20.27 4.97
N CYS A 22 4.46 -21.03 5.34
CA CYS A 22 3.66 -21.84 4.41
C CYS A 22 2.26 -21.24 4.29
N LEU A 23 1.87 -20.79 3.10
CA LEU A 23 0.53 -20.29 2.82
C LEU A 23 -0.49 -21.43 2.88
N LYS A 24 -1.44 -21.36 3.80
CA LYS A 24 -2.51 -22.36 3.98
C LYS A 24 -3.75 -22.00 3.16
N THR A 25 -4.17 -20.75 3.24
CA THR A 25 -5.34 -20.27 2.50
C THR A 25 -5.27 -18.75 2.34
N PHE A 26 -5.99 -18.23 1.35
CA PHE A 26 -6.14 -16.80 1.14
C PHE A 26 -7.51 -16.46 0.55
N ALA A 27 -7.91 -15.21 0.73
CA ALA A 27 -9.06 -14.60 0.08
C ALA A 27 -8.71 -13.20 -0.40
N ILE A 28 -9.26 -12.82 -1.54
CA ILE A 28 -9.23 -11.45 -2.07
C ILE A 28 -10.68 -11.04 -2.29
N LYS A 29 -11.11 -9.97 -1.63
CA LYS A 29 -12.47 -9.43 -1.75
C LYS A 29 -12.42 -8.02 -2.31
N PRO A 30 -12.97 -7.77 -3.50
CA PRO A 30 -13.07 -6.43 -4.05
C PRO A 30 -13.98 -5.57 -3.15
N LEU A 31 -13.59 -4.32 -2.96
CA LEU A 31 -14.33 -3.34 -2.17
C LEU A 31 -15.13 -2.36 -3.05
N GLY A 32 -14.93 -2.39 -4.37
CA GLY A 32 -15.60 -1.51 -5.31
C GLY A 32 -15.32 -0.02 -5.06
N ALA A 33 -16.23 0.81 -5.52
CA ALA A 33 -16.18 2.25 -5.28
C ALA A 33 -16.24 2.60 -3.78
N GLU A 34 -16.98 1.81 -2.99
CA GLU A 34 -17.19 2.01 -1.55
C GLU A 34 -15.88 1.90 -0.76
N GLY A 35 -14.96 1.05 -1.19
CA GLY A 35 -13.66 0.86 -0.53
C GLY A 35 -12.71 2.06 -0.65
N SER A 36 -12.94 2.94 -1.61
CA SER A 36 -12.13 4.15 -1.85
C SER A 36 -12.72 5.41 -1.23
N ALA A 37 -13.98 5.38 -0.80
CA ALA A 37 -14.69 6.50 -0.20
C ALA A 37 -14.70 6.37 1.33
N ASP A 38 -14.18 7.36 2.04
CA ASP A 38 -13.98 7.30 3.50
C ASP A 38 -15.30 7.02 4.26
N ALA A 39 -16.42 7.58 3.80
CA ALA A 39 -17.73 7.41 4.45
C ALA A 39 -18.30 5.97 4.38
N THR A 40 -17.93 5.19 3.37
CA THR A 40 -18.49 3.84 3.14
C THR A 40 -17.49 2.73 3.36
N ARG A 41 -16.19 3.08 3.44
CA ARG A 41 -15.08 2.15 3.52
C ARG A 41 -15.18 1.17 4.69
N GLU A 42 -15.51 1.63 5.90
CA GLU A 42 -15.58 0.77 7.11
C GLU A 42 -16.63 -0.33 6.91
N ALA A 43 -17.80 0.01 6.41
CA ALA A 43 -18.87 -0.95 6.12
C ALA A 43 -18.48 -1.94 5.02
N ALA A 44 -17.82 -1.45 3.95
CA ALA A 44 -17.31 -2.31 2.87
C ALA A 44 -16.25 -3.30 3.37
N ILE A 45 -15.32 -2.87 4.21
CA ILE A 45 -14.30 -3.72 4.85
C ILE A 45 -14.95 -4.77 5.74
N THR A 46 -15.87 -4.38 6.62
CA THR A 46 -16.59 -5.28 7.52
C THR A 46 -17.31 -6.38 6.74
N LYS A 47 -18.03 -6.01 5.68
CA LYS A 47 -18.72 -6.95 4.80
C LYS A 47 -17.72 -7.92 4.14
N ALA A 48 -16.68 -7.40 3.51
CA ALA A 48 -15.66 -8.19 2.82
C ALA A 48 -14.92 -9.14 3.78
N LEU A 49 -14.62 -8.69 5.00
CA LEU A 49 -13.95 -9.51 6.01
C LEU A 49 -14.86 -10.66 6.48
N ARG A 50 -16.15 -10.38 6.72
CA ARG A 50 -17.12 -11.41 7.06
C ARG A 50 -17.21 -12.50 5.99
N GLU A 51 -17.30 -12.10 4.72
CA GLU A 51 -17.34 -13.02 3.58
C GLU A 51 -16.04 -13.84 3.47
N ALA A 52 -14.87 -13.20 3.60
CA ALA A 52 -13.58 -13.87 3.51
C ALA A 52 -13.39 -14.92 4.62
N LEU A 53 -13.72 -14.57 5.86
CA LEU A 53 -13.59 -15.48 7.01
C LEU A 53 -14.54 -16.67 6.90
N ALA A 54 -15.78 -16.46 6.44
CA ALA A 54 -16.76 -17.52 6.26
C ALA A 54 -16.38 -18.48 5.12
N GLU A 55 -15.91 -17.94 3.99
CA GLU A 55 -15.57 -18.73 2.80
C GLU A 55 -14.32 -19.61 3.01
N LYS A 56 -13.31 -19.10 3.68
CA LYS A 56 -11.99 -19.75 3.76
C LYS A 56 -11.73 -20.51 5.05
N ASN A 57 -12.70 -20.56 5.97
CA ASN A 57 -12.57 -21.26 7.25
C ASN A 57 -11.24 -20.94 7.97
N ILE A 58 -10.89 -19.64 8.02
CA ILE A 58 -9.67 -19.14 8.65
C ILE A 58 -9.76 -19.41 10.15
N LYS A 59 -8.74 -20.08 10.70
CA LYS A 59 -8.71 -20.53 12.10
C LYS A 59 -7.90 -19.62 13.00
N SER A 60 -6.91 -18.94 12.44
CA SER A 60 -6.04 -18.03 13.19
C SER A 60 -6.86 -16.88 13.79
N LYS A 61 -6.59 -16.60 15.06
CA LYS A 61 -7.20 -15.47 15.78
C LYS A 61 -6.24 -14.29 15.92
N ASN A 62 -4.94 -14.52 15.85
CA ASN A 62 -3.95 -13.47 15.86
C ASN A 62 -3.74 -12.95 14.42
N VAL A 63 -3.79 -11.65 14.25
CA VAL A 63 -3.69 -11.03 12.93
C VAL A 63 -2.67 -9.88 12.94
N ASN A 64 -1.91 -9.80 11.86
CA ASN A 64 -1.15 -8.62 11.49
C ASN A 64 -1.91 -7.92 10.38
N VAL A 65 -2.04 -6.60 10.46
CA VAL A 65 -2.74 -5.81 9.45
C VAL A 65 -1.79 -4.84 8.77
N CYS A 66 -2.09 -4.52 7.53
CA CYS A 66 -1.41 -3.51 6.76
C CYS A 66 -2.41 -2.39 6.41
N ALA A 67 -2.09 -1.18 6.83
CA ALA A 67 -2.84 0.02 6.49
C ALA A 67 -2.56 0.41 5.03
N ALA A 68 -3.61 0.86 4.31
CA ALA A 68 -3.47 1.30 2.93
C ALA A 68 -2.51 2.49 2.81
N GLY A 69 -1.69 2.49 1.76
CA GLY A 69 -0.63 3.48 1.55
C GLY A 69 -1.10 4.93 1.54
N TYR A 70 -2.33 5.21 1.09
CA TYR A 70 -2.87 6.57 1.08
C TYR A 70 -3.22 7.13 2.48
N HIS A 71 -3.23 6.29 3.51
CA HIS A 71 -3.35 6.71 4.91
C HIS A 71 -2.00 6.92 5.58
N VAL A 72 -0.91 6.53 4.91
CA VAL A 72 0.44 6.55 5.47
C VAL A 72 1.15 7.82 5.02
N PHE A 73 1.53 8.64 5.97
CA PHE A 73 2.54 9.67 5.75
C PHE A 73 3.92 9.06 5.99
N SER A 74 4.85 9.27 5.06
CA SER A 74 6.25 8.90 5.24
C SER A 74 7.17 9.99 4.72
N LYS A 75 8.25 10.26 5.45
CA LYS A 75 9.26 11.26 5.06
C LYS A 75 10.64 10.86 5.54
N PHE A 76 11.61 10.95 4.64
CA PHE A 76 13.02 10.87 5.02
C PHE A 76 13.49 12.23 5.53
N VAL A 77 14.15 12.22 6.67
CA VAL A 77 14.80 13.38 7.27
C VAL A 77 16.27 13.06 7.56
N LYS A 78 17.11 14.08 7.49
CA LYS A 78 18.53 13.97 7.87
C LYS A 78 18.74 14.74 9.15
N LEU A 79 19.34 14.08 10.13
CA LEU A 79 19.69 14.68 11.41
C LEU A 79 21.19 14.98 11.44
N PRO A 80 21.61 16.09 12.02
CA PRO A 80 23.02 16.36 12.25
C PRO A 80 23.64 15.28 13.16
N PRO A 81 24.96 15.11 13.15
CA PRO A 81 25.63 14.25 14.12
C PRO A 81 25.29 14.67 15.55
N VAL A 82 24.69 13.77 16.30
CA VAL A 82 24.24 14.02 17.68
C VAL A 82 24.56 12.84 18.58
N ASP A 83 24.70 13.15 19.88
CA ASP A 83 24.84 12.11 20.89
C ASP A 83 23.68 11.11 20.85
N ALA A 84 23.98 9.82 20.97
CA ALA A 84 22.98 8.75 20.97
C ALA A 84 21.86 9.00 22.00
N THR A 85 22.17 9.65 23.13
CA THR A 85 21.21 10.00 24.18
C THR A 85 20.17 11.04 23.75
N LYS A 86 20.46 11.85 22.71
CA LYS A 86 19.60 12.92 22.22
C LYS A 86 18.86 12.57 20.92
N VAL A 87 19.21 11.46 20.26
CA VAL A 87 18.65 11.06 18.96
C VAL A 87 17.13 11.03 19.01
N THR A 88 16.54 10.33 19.97
CA THR A 88 15.08 10.21 20.09
C THR A 88 14.38 11.56 20.27
N GLN A 89 14.96 12.45 21.07
CA GLN A 89 14.39 13.78 21.30
C GLN A 89 14.42 14.65 20.03
N ILE A 90 15.52 14.58 19.26
CA ILE A 90 15.64 15.30 17.99
C ILE A 90 14.69 14.72 16.94
N ILE A 91 14.55 13.39 16.87
CA ILE A 91 13.57 12.75 15.96
C ILE A 91 12.15 13.18 16.33
N GLN A 92 11.81 13.27 17.59
CA GLN A 92 10.49 13.76 18.03
C GLN A 92 10.26 15.21 17.61
N TYR A 93 11.27 16.07 17.72
CA TYR A 93 11.21 17.45 17.25
C TYR A 93 11.02 17.50 15.71
N GLU A 94 11.82 16.74 14.97
CA GLU A 94 11.67 16.63 13.52
C GLU A 94 10.29 16.09 13.11
N ALA A 95 9.75 15.13 13.86
CA ALA A 95 8.40 14.64 13.61
C ALA A 95 7.35 15.74 13.78
N GLN A 96 7.47 16.59 14.82
CA GLN A 96 6.59 17.74 15.02
C GLN A 96 6.64 18.75 13.87
N GLN A 97 7.81 18.92 13.24
CA GLN A 97 7.99 19.86 12.13
C GLN A 97 7.56 19.30 10.77
N ASN A 98 7.67 18.00 10.58
CA ASN A 98 7.53 17.36 9.28
C ASN A 98 6.20 16.63 9.08
N VAL A 99 5.61 16.06 10.14
CA VAL A 99 4.30 15.40 10.06
C VAL A 99 3.22 16.49 9.89
N PRO A 100 2.37 16.41 8.82
CA PRO A 100 1.42 17.48 8.51
C PRO A 100 0.15 17.44 9.38
N PHE A 101 0.23 16.78 10.55
CA PHE A 101 -0.85 16.65 11.53
C PHE A 101 -0.28 16.84 12.94
N PRO A 102 -1.06 17.30 13.91
CA PRO A 102 -0.66 17.27 15.31
C PRO A 102 -0.25 15.86 15.74
N LEU A 103 0.91 15.73 16.41
CA LEU A 103 1.38 14.39 16.82
C LEU A 103 0.41 13.67 17.79
N ALA A 104 -0.44 14.41 18.48
CA ALA A 104 -1.49 13.83 19.33
C ALA A 104 -2.64 13.15 18.53
N GLU A 105 -2.76 13.45 17.23
CA GLU A 105 -3.80 12.90 16.35
C GLU A 105 -3.29 11.76 15.47
N VAL A 106 -2.01 11.38 15.60
CA VAL A 106 -1.39 10.33 14.80
C VAL A 106 -0.70 9.29 15.67
N VAL A 107 -0.71 8.06 15.18
CA VAL A 107 0.25 7.03 15.60
C VAL A 107 1.45 7.18 14.67
N TRP A 108 2.63 7.40 15.23
CA TRP A 108 3.84 7.58 14.46
C TRP A 108 5.00 6.78 15.02
N ASP A 109 5.93 6.44 14.14
CA ASP A 109 7.14 5.71 14.46
C ASP A 109 8.27 6.16 13.52
N TYR A 110 9.48 5.73 13.78
CA TYR A 110 10.63 6.04 12.95
C TYR A 110 11.59 4.88 12.83
N GLN A 111 12.36 4.88 11.76
CA GLN A 111 13.47 3.97 11.56
C GLN A 111 14.72 4.74 11.16
N ILE A 112 15.85 4.49 11.85
CA ILE A 112 17.15 4.94 11.40
C ILE A 112 17.58 4.02 10.26
N THR A 113 17.69 4.57 9.04
CA THR A 113 17.96 3.81 7.83
C THR A 113 19.45 3.80 7.46
N GLY A 114 20.24 4.65 8.09
CA GLY A 114 21.67 4.72 7.86
C GLY A 114 22.31 5.99 8.40
N SER A 115 23.60 6.16 8.08
CA SER A 115 24.33 7.41 8.28
C SER A 115 24.95 7.87 6.97
N ALA A 116 24.85 9.18 6.69
CA ALA A 116 25.50 9.80 5.54
C ALA A 116 27.00 10.07 5.83
N PRO A 117 27.82 10.31 4.78
CA PRO A 117 29.16 10.82 4.95
C PRO A 117 29.13 12.13 5.78
N GLY A 118 29.86 12.17 6.90
CA GLY A 118 29.83 13.31 7.84
C GLY A 118 29.10 13.02 9.14
N GLY A 119 28.53 11.81 9.32
CA GLY A 119 27.91 11.35 10.56
C GLY A 119 26.44 11.79 10.72
N GLU A 120 25.86 12.39 9.70
CA GLU A 120 24.41 12.66 9.68
C GLU A 120 23.62 11.37 9.70
N LEU A 121 22.56 11.30 10.52
CA LEU A 121 21.66 10.16 10.55
C LEU A 121 20.54 10.32 9.50
N GLU A 122 20.30 9.29 8.75
CA GLU A 122 19.15 9.17 7.83
C GLU A 122 18.01 8.48 8.56
N VAL A 123 16.87 9.14 8.69
CA VAL A 123 15.71 8.65 9.44
C VAL A 123 14.48 8.67 8.56
N LEU A 124 13.77 7.56 8.51
CA LEU A 124 12.43 7.47 7.93
C LEU A 124 11.41 7.71 9.03
N LEU A 125 10.62 8.76 8.91
CA LEU A 125 9.44 9.02 9.74
C LEU A 125 8.21 8.42 9.05
N VAL A 126 7.37 7.75 9.83
CA VAL A 126 6.08 7.19 9.36
C VAL A 126 4.98 7.62 10.32
N ALA A 127 3.84 8.04 9.80
CA ALA A 127 2.69 8.42 10.62
C ALA A 127 1.37 8.01 9.95
N ILE A 128 0.42 7.58 10.75
CA ILE A 128 -0.95 7.22 10.35
C ILE A 128 -1.91 7.90 11.34
N LYS A 129 -3.01 8.47 10.86
CA LYS A 129 -4.01 9.07 11.74
C LYS A 129 -4.56 8.06 12.73
N THR A 130 -4.75 8.47 13.97
CA THR A 130 -5.24 7.61 15.07
C THR A 130 -6.60 7.01 14.75
N ASP A 131 -7.53 7.78 14.15
CA ASP A 131 -8.86 7.31 13.75
C ASP A 131 -8.80 6.16 12.73
N VAL A 132 -7.82 6.19 11.80
CA VAL A 132 -7.59 5.09 10.85
C VAL A 132 -7.14 3.82 11.57
N VAL A 133 -6.17 3.93 12.48
CA VAL A 133 -5.68 2.79 13.26
C VAL A 133 -6.79 2.21 14.13
N GLU A 134 -7.56 3.06 14.81
CA GLU A 134 -8.73 2.65 15.60
C GLU A 134 -9.79 1.96 14.74
N GLY A 135 -10.03 2.44 13.51
CA GLY A 135 -10.92 1.79 12.56
C GLY A 135 -10.49 0.36 12.21
N LEU A 136 -9.18 0.13 12.03
CA LEU A 136 -8.62 -1.20 11.81
C LEU A 136 -8.79 -2.10 13.05
N PHE A 137 -8.61 -1.55 14.24
CA PHE A 137 -8.88 -2.25 15.49
C PHE A 137 -10.33 -2.69 15.58
N ARG A 138 -11.28 -1.75 15.41
CA ARG A 138 -12.72 -2.06 15.45
C ARG A 138 -13.10 -3.14 14.44
N ALA A 139 -12.60 -3.03 13.21
CA ALA A 139 -12.85 -4.02 12.15
C ALA A 139 -12.35 -5.42 12.50
N THR A 140 -11.25 -5.56 13.24
CA THR A 140 -10.73 -6.86 13.67
C THR A 140 -11.44 -7.39 14.91
N GLU A 141 -11.76 -6.53 15.89
CA GLU A 141 -12.46 -6.91 17.11
C GLU A 141 -13.89 -7.43 16.86
N GLU A 142 -14.61 -6.87 15.88
CA GLU A 142 -15.96 -7.33 15.48
C GLU A 142 -15.97 -8.83 15.16
N PHE A 143 -14.87 -9.35 14.61
CA PHE A 143 -14.70 -10.76 14.27
C PHE A 143 -13.92 -11.57 15.34
N LYS A 144 -13.70 -11.00 16.51
CA LYS A 144 -12.93 -11.63 17.60
C LYS A 144 -11.51 -12.00 17.16
N LEU A 145 -10.93 -11.19 16.30
CA LEU A 145 -9.54 -11.29 15.88
C LEU A 145 -8.68 -10.39 16.77
N ARG A 146 -7.51 -10.89 17.15
CA ARG A 146 -6.56 -10.17 17.99
C ARG A 146 -5.51 -9.52 17.09
N LEU A 147 -5.56 -8.20 17.00
CA LEU A 147 -4.57 -7.42 16.28
C LEU A 147 -3.23 -7.41 17.04
N ASN A 148 -2.20 -7.99 16.44
CA ASN A 148 -0.85 -8.01 17.02
C ASN A 148 0.03 -6.88 16.48
N LEU A 149 -0.09 -6.57 15.19
CA LEU A 149 0.73 -5.59 14.50
C LEU A 149 -0.11 -4.83 13.47
N CYS A 150 0.02 -3.51 13.46
CA CYS A 150 -0.45 -2.65 12.37
C CYS A 150 0.78 -2.09 11.66
N ASP A 151 0.97 -2.46 10.39
CA ASP A 151 2.10 -2.03 9.58
C ASP A 151 1.65 -1.05 8.49
N ALA A 152 2.59 -0.28 7.97
CA ALA A 152 2.38 0.58 6.82
C ALA A 152 2.64 -0.18 5.52
N SER A 153 1.83 0.06 4.47
CA SER A 153 1.97 -0.62 3.19
C SER A 153 3.40 -0.61 2.61
N PRO A 154 4.16 0.50 2.60
CA PRO A 154 5.54 0.48 2.11
C PRO A 154 6.47 -0.43 2.95
N ALA A 155 6.29 -0.46 4.27
CA ALA A 155 7.10 -1.31 5.15
C ALA A 155 6.76 -2.79 4.97
N ALA A 156 5.48 -3.12 4.87
CA ALA A 156 5.02 -4.48 4.59
C ALA A 156 5.54 -4.99 3.23
N LEU A 157 5.53 -4.15 2.19
CA LEU A 157 6.11 -4.48 0.88
C LEU A 157 7.63 -4.70 0.95
N CYS A 158 8.35 -3.86 1.69
CA CYS A 158 9.78 -4.03 1.93
C CYS A 158 10.08 -5.38 2.58
N ASN A 159 9.34 -5.73 3.64
CA ASN A 159 9.50 -6.99 4.34
C ASN A 159 9.19 -8.19 3.45
N ALA A 160 8.11 -8.12 2.67
CA ALA A 160 7.73 -9.16 1.72
C ALA A 160 8.79 -9.35 0.62
N PHE A 161 9.34 -8.26 0.10
CA PHE A 161 10.39 -8.31 -0.91
C PHE A 161 11.66 -8.97 -0.35
N ARG A 162 12.14 -8.52 0.80
CA ARG A 162 13.33 -9.10 1.45
C ARG A 162 13.16 -10.56 1.81
N TYR A 163 11.99 -10.96 2.28
CA TYR A 163 11.69 -12.35 2.59
C TYR A 163 11.81 -13.27 1.37
N ASN A 164 11.38 -12.82 0.19
CA ASN A 164 11.33 -13.65 -1.01
C ASN A 164 12.64 -13.61 -1.83
N TYR A 165 13.33 -12.47 -1.84
CA TYR A 165 14.47 -12.24 -2.73
C TYR A 165 15.79 -12.04 -1.99
N GLY A 166 15.76 -11.81 -0.66
CA GLY A 166 16.94 -11.52 0.13
C GLY A 166 17.55 -10.14 -0.17
N GLU A 167 18.84 -10.03 0.04
CA GLU A 167 19.63 -8.84 -0.33
C GLU A 167 20.13 -9.03 -1.76
N LEU A 168 19.84 -8.06 -2.62
CA LEU A 168 20.28 -8.02 -4.01
C LEU A 168 21.52 -7.12 -4.14
N GLU A 169 22.45 -7.49 -5.02
CA GLU A 169 23.70 -6.74 -5.23
C GLU A 169 23.44 -5.44 -6.00
N ASP A 170 22.53 -5.49 -6.97
CA ASP A 170 22.18 -4.36 -7.83
C ASP A 170 21.05 -3.52 -7.23
N CYS A 171 20.99 -2.25 -7.65
CA CYS A 171 19.85 -1.39 -7.35
C CYS A 171 18.57 -1.97 -7.98
N THR A 172 17.63 -2.35 -7.13
CA THR A 172 16.37 -2.98 -7.56
C THR A 172 15.20 -2.10 -7.23
N MET A 173 14.32 -1.87 -8.21
CA MET A 173 13.07 -1.13 -8.05
C MET A 173 11.90 -2.08 -7.88
N LEU A 174 11.10 -1.84 -6.84
CA LEU A 174 9.77 -2.43 -6.65
C LEU A 174 8.72 -1.34 -6.84
N LEU A 175 7.84 -1.53 -7.80
CA LEU A 175 6.70 -0.64 -8.05
C LEU A 175 5.39 -1.42 -7.81
N ASP A 176 4.68 -1.02 -6.76
CA ASP A 176 3.34 -1.54 -6.44
C ASP A 176 2.28 -0.53 -6.88
N ILE A 177 1.52 -0.87 -7.91
CA ILE A 177 0.43 -0.02 -8.42
C ILE A 177 -0.87 -0.46 -7.77
N GLY A 178 -1.24 0.23 -6.70
CA GLY A 178 -2.49 -0.02 -5.99
C GLY A 178 -3.70 0.68 -6.64
N ALA A 179 -4.86 0.56 -6.00
CA ALA A 179 -6.09 1.16 -6.50
C ALA A 179 -6.11 2.70 -6.38
N LYS A 180 -5.67 3.25 -5.25
CA LYS A 180 -5.71 4.71 -4.97
C LYS A 180 -4.31 5.35 -4.98
N THR A 181 -3.28 4.60 -4.60
CA THR A 181 -1.88 5.05 -4.56
C THR A 181 -0.97 3.99 -5.16
N SER A 182 0.22 4.40 -5.58
CA SER A 182 1.31 3.50 -5.94
C SER A 182 2.48 3.68 -4.95
N ASN A 183 3.15 2.60 -4.61
CA ASN A 183 4.33 2.61 -3.77
C ASN A 183 5.56 2.28 -4.62
N LEU A 184 6.56 3.11 -4.52
CA LEU A 184 7.85 2.95 -5.18
C LEU A 184 8.92 2.70 -4.12
N LEU A 185 9.62 1.58 -4.21
CA LEU A 185 10.73 1.23 -3.33
C LEU A 185 11.97 0.96 -4.16
N PHE A 186 13.11 1.46 -3.69
CA PHE A 186 14.43 1.13 -4.22
C PHE A 186 15.24 0.42 -3.15
N PHE A 187 15.84 -0.68 -3.53
CA PHE A 187 16.74 -1.49 -2.69
C PHE A 187 18.14 -1.38 -3.24
N GLU A 188 19.09 -0.95 -2.44
CA GLU A 188 20.48 -0.87 -2.81
C GLU A 188 21.38 -1.06 -1.57
N LYS A 189 22.24 -2.09 -1.58
CA LYS A 189 23.25 -2.34 -0.56
C LYS A 189 22.71 -2.28 0.88
N GLY A 190 21.60 -2.99 1.13
CA GLY A 190 20.93 -3.03 2.44
C GLY A 190 20.09 -1.80 2.78
N LYS A 191 20.16 -0.72 2.01
CA LYS A 191 19.33 0.46 2.17
C LYS A 191 18.02 0.32 1.41
N VAL A 192 16.97 0.94 1.93
CA VAL A 192 15.67 1.06 1.27
C VAL A 192 15.26 2.51 1.22
N PHE A 193 14.93 2.97 0.05
CA PHE A 193 14.24 4.23 -0.16
C PHE A 193 12.80 3.92 -0.57
N SER A 194 11.82 4.59 0.03
CA SER A 194 10.42 4.42 -0.34
C SER A 194 9.71 5.75 -0.57
N ARG A 195 8.81 5.76 -1.55
CA ARG A 195 7.96 6.91 -1.86
C ARG A 195 6.56 6.43 -2.21
N SER A 196 5.54 6.98 -1.57
CA SER A 196 4.15 6.79 -1.97
C SER A 196 3.75 7.89 -2.95
N ILE A 197 3.10 7.48 -4.05
CA ILE A 197 2.63 8.34 -5.13
C ILE A 197 1.10 8.34 -5.08
N ASN A 198 0.47 9.51 -5.01
CA ASN A 198 -0.99 9.67 -5.00
C ASN A 198 -1.57 9.48 -6.41
N LEU A 199 -1.30 8.33 -6.99
CA LEU A 199 -1.78 7.90 -8.29
C LEU A 199 -1.98 6.38 -8.25
N GLY A 200 -3.20 5.92 -8.47
CA GLY A 200 -3.55 4.49 -8.48
C GLY A 200 -4.50 4.14 -9.60
N ALA A 201 -4.66 2.85 -9.87
CA ALA A 201 -5.38 2.31 -11.03
C ALA A 201 -6.88 2.68 -11.07
N ASN A 202 -7.48 3.08 -9.94
CA ASN A 202 -8.85 3.59 -9.93
C ASN A 202 -9.03 4.87 -10.77
N ALA A 203 -7.94 5.62 -11.02
CA ALA A 203 -8.01 6.76 -11.94
C ALA A 203 -8.37 6.30 -13.37
N ILE A 204 -7.81 5.17 -13.83
CA ILE A 204 -8.16 4.59 -15.13
C ILE A 204 -9.64 4.20 -15.15
N THR A 205 -10.11 3.51 -14.11
CA THR A 205 -11.51 3.08 -14.01
C THR A 205 -12.47 4.25 -14.00
N GLN A 206 -12.16 5.30 -13.22
CA GLN A 206 -13.01 6.48 -13.11
C GLN A 206 -13.08 7.26 -14.42
N ASP A 207 -11.94 7.46 -15.10
CA ASP A 207 -11.88 8.16 -16.37
C ASP A 207 -12.63 7.37 -17.45
N PHE A 208 -12.48 6.05 -17.48
CA PHE A 208 -13.22 5.17 -18.39
C PHE A 208 -14.73 5.16 -18.07
N ALA A 209 -15.12 5.09 -16.81
CA ALA A 209 -16.52 5.17 -16.39
C ALA A 209 -17.19 6.46 -16.86
N ASN A 210 -16.48 7.59 -16.73
CA ASN A 210 -16.97 8.90 -17.18
C ASN A 210 -17.11 8.97 -18.72
N GLU A 211 -16.10 8.49 -19.47
CA GLU A 211 -16.10 8.50 -20.94
C GLU A 211 -17.19 7.59 -21.50
N ALA A 212 -17.33 6.39 -20.95
CA ALA A 212 -18.31 5.39 -21.38
C ALA A 212 -19.71 5.54 -20.74
N LYS A 213 -19.89 6.51 -19.81
CA LYS A 213 -21.12 6.74 -19.04
C LYS A 213 -21.59 5.51 -18.27
N LEU A 214 -20.65 4.78 -17.68
CA LEU A 214 -20.87 3.58 -16.88
C LEU A 214 -20.79 3.89 -15.38
N LYS A 215 -21.32 2.99 -14.56
CA LYS A 215 -21.00 2.96 -13.13
C LYS A 215 -19.58 2.47 -12.93
N PHE A 216 -18.92 2.92 -11.85
CA PHE A 216 -17.54 2.56 -11.54
C PHE A 216 -17.32 1.04 -11.55
N ASP A 217 -18.18 0.27 -10.88
CA ASP A 217 -18.02 -1.19 -10.74
C ASP A 217 -18.19 -1.93 -12.08
N ASP A 218 -19.03 -1.42 -12.99
CA ASP A 218 -19.19 -1.99 -14.32
C ASP A 218 -17.98 -1.65 -15.20
N ALA A 219 -17.49 -0.42 -15.11
CA ALA A 219 -16.25 -0.01 -15.78
C ALA A 219 -15.05 -0.80 -15.30
N GLU A 220 -14.95 -1.08 -13.98
CA GLU A 220 -13.88 -1.91 -13.40
C GLU A 220 -13.91 -3.33 -13.96
N LYS A 221 -15.08 -3.95 -14.05
CA LYS A 221 -15.23 -5.29 -14.64
C LYS A 221 -14.76 -5.33 -16.09
N ILE A 222 -15.16 -4.33 -16.90
CA ILE A 222 -14.75 -4.25 -18.31
C ILE A 222 -13.23 -4.02 -18.39
N LYS A 223 -12.69 -3.12 -17.58
CA LYS A 223 -11.24 -2.87 -17.53
C LYS A 223 -10.45 -4.14 -17.20
N ILE A 224 -10.91 -4.94 -16.25
CA ILE A 224 -10.25 -6.20 -15.88
C ILE A 224 -10.37 -7.25 -16.99
N ALA A 225 -11.53 -7.37 -17.63
CA ALA A 225 -11.79 -8.38 -18.61
C ALA A 225 -11.18 -8.09 -19.99
N GLU A 226 -11.20 -6.83 -20.42
CA GLU A 226 -10.88 -6.43 -21.79
C GLU A 226 -9.73 -5.42 -21.89
N GLY A 227 -9.31 -4.82 -20.74
CA GLY A 227 -8.33 -3.75 -20.74
C GLY A 227 -6.93 -4.22 -21.11
N PHE A 228 -6.25 -3.43 -21.93
CA PHE A 228 -4.83 -3.60 -22.22
C PHE A 228 -4.16 -2.24 -22.46
N VAL A 229 -2.85 -2.21 -22.40
CA VAL A 229 -2.06 -1.04 -22.72
C VAL A 229 -1.20 -1.33 -23.94
N SER A 230 -1.55 -0.75 -25.08
CA SER A 230 -0.74 -0.85 -26.28
C SER A 230 0.56 -0.06 -26.13
N LEU A 231 1.68 -0.68 -26.47
CA LEU A 231 3.02 -0.05 -26.48
C LEU A 231 3.28 0.85 -27.70
N GLY A 232 2.30 0.96 -28.62
CA GLY A 232 2.40 1.86 -29.76
C GLY A 232 3.07 1.25 -30.99
N GLY A 233 2.86 -0.02 -31.26
CA GLY A 233 3.25 -0.73 -32.48
C GLY A 233 2.07 -0.99 -33.41
N ALA A 234 2.33 -1.27 -34.70
CA ALA A 234 1.32 -1.60 -35.72
C ALA A 234 0.58 -2.93 -35.48
N TYR A 235 0.91 -3.63 -34.39
CA TYR A 235 0.41 -5.00 -34.14
C TYR A 235 -0.61 -5.12 -33.02
N GLU A 236 -0.98 -4.01 -32.38
CA GLU A 236 -1.91 -4.00 -31.24
C GLU A 236 -3.03 -3.01 -31.47
N GLU A 237 -3.91 -3.30 -32.40
CA GLU A 237 -5.14 -2.51 -32.57
C GLU A 237 -6.19 -2.97 -31.56
N PRO A 238 -6.93 -2.03 -30.93
CA PRO A 238 -8.05 -2.38 -30.08
C PRO A 238 -9.12 -3.15 -30.85
N GLU A 239 -9.62 -4.24 -30.26
CA GLU A 239 -10.66 -5.07 -30.86
C GLU A 239 -12.05 -4.40 -30.80
N ASN A 240 -12.25 -3.48 -29.88
CA ASN A 240 -13.51 -2.78 -29.68
C ASN A 240 -13.32 -1.38 -29.07
N ALA A 241 -14.41 -0.61 -29.02
CA ALA A 241 -14.41 0.77 -28.52
C ALA A 241 -13.99 0.87 -27.03
N HIS A 242 -14.34 -0.11 -26.20
CA HIS A 242 -13.95 -0.11 -24.78
C HIS A 242 -12.44 -0.30 -24.64
N GLN A 243 -11.86 -1.26 -25.37
CA GLN A 243 -10.42 -1.46 -25.37
C GLN A 243 -9.67 -0.21 -25.86
N ALA A 244 -10.17 0.46 -26.91
CA ALA A 244 -9.59 1.68 -27.43
C ALA A 244 -9.58 2.80 -26.35
N ALA A 245 -10.71 2.99 -25.68
CA ALA A 245 -10.84 4.00 -24.63
C ALA A 245 -9.94 3.69 -23.44
N ILE A 246 -9.95 2.46 -22.94
CA ILE A 246 -9.13 2.02 -21.80
C ILE A 246 -7.64 2.16 -22.14
N SER A 247 -7.19 1.72 -23.31
CA SER A 247 -5.80 1.81 -23.73
C SER A 247 -5.31 3.27 -23.80
N LYS A 248 -6.12 4.17 -24.33
CA LYS A 248 -5.82 5.61 -24.37
C LYS A 248 -5.66 6.19 -22.96
N ILE A 249 -6.63 5.91 -22.06
CA ILE A 249 -6.63 6.39 -20.68
C ILE A 249 -5.45 5.80 -19.91
N ALA A 250 -5.21 4.48 -20.04
CA ALA A 250 -4.13 3.80 -19.37
C ALA A 250 -2.74 4.31 -19.80
N ARG A 251 -2.55 4.68 -21.07
CA ARG A 251 -1.32 5.35 -21.53
C ARG A 251 -1.10 6.69 -20.83
N GLN A 252 -2.13 7.50 -20.69
CA GLN A 252 -2.05 8.78 -19.96
C GLN A 252 -1.69 8.55 -18.48
N PHE A 253 -2.29 7.54 -17.86
CA PHE A 253 -1.96 7.12 -16.50
C PHE A 253 -0.49 6.70 -16.39
N MET A 254 0.00 5.82 -17.28
CA MET A 254 1.39 5.37 -17.29
C MET A 254 2.37 6.51 -17.54
N THR A 255 2.03 7.47 -18.39
CA THR A 255 2.86 8.68 -18.60
C THR A 255 2.96 9.51 -17.32
N ARG A 256 1.85 9.72 -16.61
CA ARG A 256 1.84 10.44 -15.33
C ARG A 256 2.65 9.69 -14.26
N LEU A 257 2.51 8.36 -14.21
CA LEU A 257 3.26 7.52 -13.29
C LEU A 257 4.77 7.57 -13.60
N HIS A 258 5.14 7.47 -14.87
CA HIS A 258 6.54 7.58 -15.32
C HIS A 258 7.19 8.90 -14.90
N ILE A 259 6.49 10.03 -15.06
CA ILE A 259 6.96 11.35 -14.61
C ILE A 259 7.18 11.38 -13.10
N GLN A 260 6.41 10.63 -12.32
CA GLN A 260 6.54 10.58 -10.87
C GLN A 260 7.65 9.62 -10.40
N VAL A 261 8.04 8.65 -11.22
CA VAL A 261 9.09 7.68 -10.91
C VAL A 261 10.48 8.26 -11.23
N ASN A 262 10.61 9.08 -12.26
CA ASN A 262 11.85 9.79 -12.62
C ASN A 262 12.01 11.10 -11.83
#